data_f43d1ba377c20f243a39b997abc46da9
#
_entry.id   f43d1ba377c20f243a39b997abc46da9
#
_cell.length_a   1.000
_cell.length_b   1.000
_cell.length_c   1.000
_cell.angle_alpha   90.00
_cell.angle_beta   90.00
_cell.angle_gamma   90.00
#
_symmetry.space_group_name_H-M   'P 1'
#
loop_
_entity.id
_entity.type
_entity.pdbx_description
1 polymer ?
#
loop_
_entity_poly.entity_id
_entity_poly.type
_entity_poly.pdbx_seq_one_letter_code
_entity_poly.pdbx_strand_id
1 'polypeptide(L)'
;MGFKHIHKAAELTTIQARNNYMLRNIEGKTPDEVMATFKPDWRNRIRKAPRKGVYCKACGTEALDDFYPLMQATGIRDGFSIRSKEYFVKMLNGLGPEHCRLFMCYVDEDGKQIPLSGAVTTQYAGKTCYVYGASANHHRNLYPNYLMQWTMINWAL
;
A
#
# COMPACT_ATOMS: atom_id res chain seq x y z
N MET A 1 -24.97 -4.14 -23.77
CA MET A 1 -25.54 -4.92 -22.63
C MET A 1 -25.27 -4.14 -21.35
N GLY A 2 -26.32 -3.79 -20.59
CA GLY A 2 -26.18 -3.06 -19.31
C GLY A 2 -26.35 -4.03 -18.13
N PHE A 3 -25.48 -3.94 -17.14
CA PHE A 3 -25.66 -4.66 -15.89
C PHE A 3 -26.69 -3.95 -15.01
N LYS A 4 -27.67 -4.69 -14.49
CA LYS A 4 -28.68 -4.18 -13.57
C LYS A 4 -28.22 -4.40 -12.13
N HIS A 5 -28.18 -3.35 -11.31
CA HIS A 5 -27.83 -3.45 -9.90
C HIS A 5 -28.98 -4.13 -9.13
N ILE A 6 -28.70 -5.31 -8.57
CA ILE A 6 -29.73 -6.18 -7.97
C ILE A 6 -29.98 -5.88 -6.48
N HIS A 7 -28.98 -5.40 -5.74
CA HIS A 7 -29.10 -5.11 -4.30
C HIS A 7 -28.51 -3.77 -3.91
N LYS A 8 -29.25 -3.00 -3.12
CA LYS A 8 -28.75 -1.86 -2.36
C LYS A 8 -28.66 -2.26 -0.88
N ALA A 9 -27.64 -3.04 -0.51
CA ALA A 9 -27.39 -3.32 0.90
C ALA A 9 -26.88 -2.06 1.59
N ALA A 10 -27.46 -1.70 2.73
CA ALA A 10 -27.00 -0.60 3.56
C ALA A 10 -25.68 -0.93 4.28
N GLU A 11 -25.39 -2.21 4.51
CA GLU A 11 -24.18 -2.69 5.16
C GLU A 11 -23.23 -3.36 4.17
N LEU A 12 -21.92 -3.28 4.46
CA LEU A 12 -20.85 -3.93 3.71
C LEU A 12 -20.86 -5.44 3.94
N THR A 13 -21.75 -6.14 3.25
CA THR A 13 -21.81 -7.61 3.27
C THR A 13 -21.11 -8.25 2.08
N THR A 14 -20.45 -7.48 1.23
CA THR A 14 -19.84 -7.95 -0.02
C THR A 14 -18.31 -7.94 0.03
N ILE A 15 -17.70 -8.87 -0.71
CA ILE A 15 -16.24 -9.01 -0.86
C ILE A 15 -15.59 -7.74 -1.43
N GLN A 16 -16.35 -6.92 -2.16
CA GLN A 16 -15.83 -5.68 -2.77
C GLN A 16 -16.46 -4.44 -2.10
N ALA A 17 -15.61 -3.46 -1.82
CA ALA A 17 -16.06 -2.17 -1.32
C ALA A 17 -17.01 -1.49 -2.31
N ARG A 18 -18.14 -1.00 -1.80
CA ARG A 18 -19.14 -0.26 -2.59
C ARG A 18 -18.60 1.07 -3.11
N ASN A 19 -17.74 1.71 -2.35
CA ASN A 19 -17.10 2.97 -2.68
C ASN A 19 -15.58 2.81 -2.61
N ASN A 20 -14.87 3.36 -3.57
CA ASN A 20 -13.41 3.37 -3.59
C ASN A 20 -12.89 4.80 -3.58
N TYR A 21 -11.83 5.05 -2.84
CA TYR A 21 -11.05 6.28 -3.01
C TYR A 21 -10.18 6.16 -4.26
N MET A 22 -10.28 7.15 -5.13
CA MET A 22 -9.51 7.17 -6.38
C MET A 22 -8.76 8.49 -6.50
N LEU A 23 -7.47 8.41 -6.76
CA LEU A 23 -6.67 9.52 -7.25
C LEU A 23 -6.82 9.55 -8.78
N ARG A 24 -7.46 10.60 -9.30
CA ARG A 24 -7.79 10.73 -10.72
C ARG A 24 -6.97 11.84 -11.37
N ASN A 25 -6.90 11.82 -12.70
CA ASN A 25 -6.28 12.88 -13.50
C ASN A 25 -4.79 13.07 -13.14
N ILE A 26 -4.08 11.97 -12.95
CA ILE A 26 -2.63 11.96 -12.70
C ILE A 26 -1.81 11.59 -13.93
N GLU A 27 -2.44 11.08 -14.98
CA GLU A 27 -1.80 10.72 -16.24
C GLU A 27 -1.04 11.89 -16.83
N GLY A 28 0.21 11.69 -17.19
CA GLY A 28 1.09 12.70 -17.76
C GLY A 28 1.57 13.78 -16.78
N LYS A 29 1.20 13.70 -15.50
CA LYS A 29 1.67 14.64 -14.47
C LYS A 29 3.01 14.20 -13.89
N THR A 30 3.79 15.18 -13.52
CA THR A 30 5.00 14.98 -12.73
C THR A 30 4.67 14.66 -11.27
N PRO A 31 5.57 13.98 -10.54
CA PRO A 31 5.39 13.76 -9.10
C PRO A 31 5.12 15.04 -8.31
N ASP A 32 5.78 16.14 -8.65
CA ASP A 32 5.60 17.44 -7.96
C ASP A 32 4.21 18.03 -8.20
N GLU A 33 3.67 17.92 -9.41
CA GLU A 33 2.30 18.36 -9.73
C GLU A 33 1.27 17.54 -8.96
N VAL A 34 1.46 16.21 -8.84
CA VAL A 34 0.57 15.36 -8.04
C VAL A 34 0.71 15.67 -6.56
N MET A 35 1.93 15.82 -6.05
CA MET A 35 2.20 16.19 -4.66
C MET A 35 1.52 17.52 -4.30
N ALA A 36 1.52 18.49 -5.20
CA ALA A 36 0.91 19.81 -4.98
C ALA A 36 -0.60 19.73 -4.72
N THR A 37 -1.28 18.70 -5.22
CA THR A 37 -2.73 18.50 -5.01
C THR A 37 -3.08 18.02 -3.60
N PHE A 38 -2.12 17.52 -2.84
CA PHE A 38 -2.35 16.98 -1.50
C PHE A 38 -2.45 18.09 -0.46
N LYS A 39 -3.20 17.81 0.62
CA LYS A 39 -3.27 18.69 1.79
C LYS A 39 -1.88 18.99 2.34
N PRO A 40 -1.60 20.21 2.84
CA PRO A 40 -0.29 20.59 3.37
C PRO A 40 0.25 19.64 4.44
N ASP A 41 -0.60 19.15 5.35
CA ASP A 41 -0.21 18.19 6.38
C ASP A 41 0.29 16.86 5.78
N TRP A 42 -0.35 16.35 4.74
CA TRP A 42 0.06 15.12 4.08
C TRP A 42 1.42 15.28 3.38
N ARG A 43 1.60 16.39 2.64
CA ARG A 43 2.88 16.73 2.02
C ARG A 43 4.02 16.81 3.04
N ASN A 44 3.72 17.43 4.19
CA ASN A 44 4.67 17.55 5.29
C ASN A 44 5.07 16.17 5.85
N ARG A 45 4.10 15.27 6.09
CA ARG A 45 4.35 13.91 6.60
C ARG A 45 5.14 13.06 5.62
N ILE A 46 4.81 13.11 4.33
CA ILE A 46 5.56 12.44 3.26
C ILE A 46 7.02 12.87 3.28
N ARG A 47 7.29 14.20 3.38
CA ARG A 47 8.65 14.74 3.40
C ARG A 47 9.39 14.50 4.72
N LYS A 48 8.66 14.39 5.83
CA LYS A 48 9.25 14.12 7.15
C LYS A 48 9.72 12.68 7.31
N ALA A 49 9.05 11.71 6.71
CA ALA A 49 9.40 10.30 6.86
C ALA A 49 10.87 10.02 6.48
N PRO A 50 11.38 10.39 5.28
CA PRO A 50 12.78 10.19 4.96
C PRO A 50 13.75 10.96 5.87
N ARG A 51 13.38 12.17 6.32
CA ARG A 51 14.19 12.95 7.26
C ARG A 51 14.33 12.29 8.63
N LYS A 52 13.42 11.37 8.95
CA LYS A 52 13.43 10.56 10.17
C LYS A 52 14.04 9.16 9.93
N GLY A 53 14.74 8.95 8.82
CA GLY A 53 15.40 7.71 8.49
C GLY A 53 14.50 6.63 7.87
N VAL A 54 13.21 6.93 7.59
CA VAL A 54 12.34 5.96 6.93
C VAL A 54 12.63 5.95 5.43
N TYR A 55 12.77 4.77 4.87
CA TYR A 55 12.86 4.57 3.43
C TYR A 55 11.88 3.51 2.95
N CYS A 56 11.48 3.62 1.68
CA CYS A 56 10.54 2.69 1.06
C CYS A 56 11.15 2.14 -0.23
N LYS A 57 11.04 0.83 -0.40
CA LYS A 57 11.53 0.14 -1.61
C LYS A 57 10.48 -0.81 -2.17
N ALA A 58 10.51 -1.00 -3.49
CA ALA A 58 9.80 -2.08 -4.14
C ALA A 58 10.57 -3.38 -3.91
N CYS A 59 9.84 -4.43 -3.55
CA CYS A 59 10.36 -5.75 -3.22
C CYS A 59 9.57 -6.82 -3.96
N GLY A 60 10.14 -8.02 -4.01
CA GLY A 60 9.46 -9.23 -4.46
C GLY A 60 9.08 -10.15 -3.29
N THR A 61 9.10 -11.45 -3.57
CA THR A 61 8.78 -12.49 -2.59
C THR A 61 9.79 -12.61 -1.45
N GLU A 62 11.01 -12.11 -1.64
CA GLU A 62 12.08 -12.09 -0.64
C GLU A 62 11.72 -11.27 0.61
N ALA A 63 10.86 -10.27 0.47
CA ALA A 63 10.42 -9.42 1.59
C ALA A 63 9.14 -9.93 2.29
N LEU A 64 8.61 -11.09 1.90
CA LEU A 64 7.40 -11.62 2.52
C LEU A 64 7.63 -12.07 3.97
N ASP A 65 8.87 -12.38 4.37
CA ASP A 65 9.22 -12.69 5.77
C ASP A 65 9.08 -11.46 6.67
N ASP A 66 9.27 -10.26 6.13
CA ASP A 66 9.04 -9.00 6.84
C ASP A 66 7.57 -8.54 6.74
N PHE A 67 6.95 -8.73 5.56
CA PHE A 67 5.58 -8.28 5.31
C PHE A 67 4.53 -9.10 6.06
N TYR A 68 4.69 -10.42 6.09
CA TYR A 68 3.66 -11.31 6.63
C TYR A 68 3.38 -11.11 8.14
N PRO A 69 4.40 -10.93 9.01
CA PRO A 69 4.16 -10.55 10.40
C PRO A 69 3.42 -9.22 10.57
N LEU A 70 3.68 -8.23 9.70
CA LEU A 70 2.92 -6.98 9.70
C LEU A 70 1.46 -7.21 9.32
N MET A 71 1.19 -8.08 8.34
CA MET A 71 -0.17 -8.49 7.97
C MET A 71 -0.90 -9.17 9.12
N GLN A 72 -0.22 -10.09 9.84
CA GLN A 72 -0.80 -10.76 11.01
C GLN A 72 -1.15 -9.73 12.10
N ALA A 73 -0.22 -8.84 12.44
CA ALA A 73 -0.45 -7.79 13.43
C ALA A 73 -1.62 -6.86 13.02
N THR A 74 -1.72 -6.56 11.72
CA THR A 74 -2.80 -5.73 11.17
C THR A 74 -4.15 -6.46 11.25
N GLY A 75 -4.20 -7.73 10.84
CA GLY A 75 -5.42 -8.54 10.91
C GLY A 75 -5.96 -8.70 12.34
N ILE A 76 -5.07 -8.94 13.31
CA ILE A 76 -5.43 -9.02 14.75
C ILE A 76 -5.96 -7.68 15.23
N ARG A 77 -5.25 -6.58 14.94
CA ARG A 77 -5.64 -5.23 15.37
C ARG A 77 -6.98 -4.79 14.81
N ASP A 78 -7.21 -5.06 13.53
CA ASP A 78 -8.35 -4.51 12.76
C ASP A 78 -9.49 -5.54 12.62
N GLY A 79 -9.34 -6.76 13.17
CA GLY A 79 -10.40 -7.77 13.31
C GLY A 79 -10.78 -8.48 12.00
N PHE A 80 -9.84 -8.70 11.08
CA PHE A 80 -10.12 -9.41 9.83
C PHE A 80 -9.17 -10.59 9.58
N SER A 81 -9.65 -11.58 8.82
CA SER A 81 -8.84 -12.73 8.39
C SER A 81 -7.90 -12.34 7.27
N ILE A 82 -6.64 -12.77 7.38
CA ILE A 82 -5.62 -12.55 6.36
C ILE A 82 -5.46 -13.76 5.43
N ARG A 83 -4.92 -13.52 4.24
CA ARG A 83 -4.51 -14.59 3.31
C ARG A 83 -3.23 -15.25 3.82
N SER A 84 -2.97 -16.51 3.38
CA SER A 84 -1.72 -17.20 3.72
C SER A 84 -0.51 -16.55 3.02
N LYS A 85 0.69 -16.84 3.52
CA LYS A 85 1.93 -16.36 2.89
C LYS A 85 2.10 -16.91 1.47
N GLU A 86 1.71 -18.18 1.24
CA GLU A 86 1.75 -18.83 -0.07
C GLU A 86 0.84 -18.14 -1.10
N TYR A 87 -0.28 -17.56 -0.66
CA TYR A 87 -1.13 -16.75 -1.51
C TYR A 87 -0.37 -15.53 -2.07
N PHE A 88 0.37 -14.82 -1.22
CA PHE A 88 1.18 -13.67 -1.64
C PHE A 88 2.34 -14.08 -2.56
N VAL A 89 2.99 -15.21 -2.28
CA VAL A 89 4.01 -15.78 -3.18
C VAL A 89 3.42 -16.03 -4.57
N LYS A 90 2.27 -16.71 -4.64
CA LYS A 90 1.60 -17.01 -5.92
C LYS A 90 1.17 -15.73 -6.64
N MET A 91 0.67 -14.74 -5.90
CA MET A 91 0.22 -13.47 -6.47
C MET A 91 1.38 -12.68 -7.08
N LEU A 92 2.47 -12.49 -6.33
CA LEU A 92 3.65 -11.75 -6.80
C LEU A 92 4.32 -12.44 -7.99
N ASN A 93 4.52 -13.75 -7.93
CA ASN A 93 5.15 -14.52 -9.00
C ASN A 93 4.25 -14.63 -10.24
N GLY A 94 2.94 -14.86 -10.04
CA GLY A 94 2.00 -15.07 -11.14
C GLY A 94 1.68 -13.81 -11.94
N LEU A 95 1.64 -12.65 -11.28
CA LEU A 95 1.39 -11.37 -11.95
C LEU A 95 2.69 -10.70 -12.43
N GLY A 96 3.82 -11.03 -11.81
CA GLY A 96 5.11 -10.45 -12.14
C GLY A 96 5.27 -8.97 -11.72
N PRO A 97 6.52 -8.46 -11.74
CA PRO A 97 6.85 -7.14 -11.20
C PRO A 97 6.27 -5.96 -12.00
N GLU A 98 5.85 -6.18 -13.25
CA GLU A 98 5.19 -5.16 -14.06
C GLU A 98 3.74 -4.92 -13.61
N HIS A 99 3.08 -5.96 -13.05
CA HIS A 99 1.67 -5.89 -12.71
C HIS A 99 1.40 -6.01 -11.20
N CYS A 100 2.38 -6.46 -10.41
CA CYS A 100 2.22 -6.63 -8.98
C CYS A 100 3.53 -6.38 -8.24
N ARG A 101 3.51 -5.48 -7.27
CA ARG A 101 4.68 -5.16 -6.44
C ARG A 101 4.31 -5.15 -4.97
N LEU A 102 5.26 -5.59 -4.16
CA LEU A 102 5.27 -5.38 -2.72
C LEU A 102 6.14 -4.14 -2.43
N PHE A 103 5.55 -3.12 -1.82
CA PHE A 103 6.29 -1.98 -1.30
C PHE A 103 6.48 -2.15 0.19
N MET A 104 7.72 -1.97 0.67
CA MET A 104 8.06 -2.09 2.09
C MET A 104 8.75 -0.82 2.57
N CYS A 105 8.30 -0.31 3.71
CA CYS A 105 8.97 0.79 4.41
C CYS A 105 9.71 0.26 5.63
N TYR A 106 10.92 0.76 5.80
CA TYR A 106 11.84 0.37 6.87
C TYR A 106 12.46 1.59 7.54
N VAL A 107 13.02 1.36 8.71
CA VAL A 107 14.00 2.23 9.37
C VAL A 107 15.16 1.36 9.85
N ASP A 108 16.37 1.92 9.85
CA ASP A 108 17.54 1.22 10.40
C ASP A 108 17.77 1.70 11.83
N GLU A 109 17.76 0.75 12.80
CA GLU A 109 18.01 0.99 14.22
C GLU A 109 18.98 -0.06 14.74
N ASP A 110 20.04 0.37 15.40
CA ASP A 110 21.07 -0.50 16.00
C ASP A 110 21.66 -1.53 15.01
N GLY A 111 21.84 -1.10 13.75
CA GLY A 111 22.37 -1.96 12.69
C GLY A 111 21.38 -3.00 12.15
N LYS A 112 20.10 -2.91 12.51
CA LYS A 112 19.02 -3.80 12.04
C LYS A 112 18.02 -3.02 11.22
N GLN A 113 17.56 -3.65 10.14
CA GLN A 113 16.45 -3.14 9.33
C GLN A 113 15.11 -3.53 10.00
N ILE A 114 14.34 -2.53 10.43
CA ILE A 114 13.06 -2.72 11.11
C ILE A 114 11.91 -2.46 10.11
N PRO A 115 11.07 -3.45 9.79
CA PRO A 115 9.92 -3.28 8.92
C PRO A 115 8.80 -2.48 9.63
N LEU A 116 8.33 -1.42 9.00
CA LEU A 116 7.34 -0.50 9.56
C LEU A 116 5.97 -0.61 8.91
N SER A 117 5.93 -0.75 7.60
CA SER A 117 4.70 -0.92 6.81
C SER A 117 4.99 -1.57 5.48
N GLY A 118 3.98 -2.16 4.88
CA GLY A 118 4.06 -2.74 3.55
C GLY A 118 2.72 -2.73 2.84
N ALA A 119 2.77 -2.76 1.51
CA ALA A 119 1.58 -2.85 0.67
C ALA A 119 1.82 -3.67 -0.58
N VAL A 120 0.87 -4.54 -0.91
CA VAL A 120 0.80 -5.19 -2.22
C VAL A 120 -0.09 -4.35 -3.12
N THR A 121 0.46 -3.95 -4.26
CA THR A 121 -0.17 -3.07 -5.24
C THR A 121 -0.20 -3.76 -6.59
N THR A 122 -1.32 -3.67 -7.28
CA THR A 122 -1.46 -4.20 -8.65
C THR A 122 -1.66 -3.06 -9.64
N GLN A 123 -1.13 -3.24 -10.86
CA GLN A 123 -1.30 -2.29 -11.96
C GLN A 123 -1.69 -3.01 -13.24
N TYR A 124 -2.79 -2.56 -13.85
CA TYR A 124 -3.27 -3.10 -15.12
C TYR A 124 -4.19 -2.10 -15.81
N ALA A 125 -4.09 -1.99 -17.14
CA ALA A 125 -4.95 -1.16 -17.99
C ALA A 125 -5.10 0.29 -17.47
N GLY A 126 -3.97 0.94 -17.12
CA GLY A 126 -3.94 2.32 -16.62
C GLY A 126 -4.53 2.51 -15.23
N LYS A 127 -4.69 1.43 -14.46
CA LYS A 127 -5.19 1.49 -13.08
C LYS A 127 -4.22 0.83 -12.13
N THR A 128 -3.88 1.54 -11.06
CA THR A 128 -3.11 1.02 -9.94
C THR A 128 -4.00 0.87 -8.72
N CYS A 129 -4.00 -0.32 -8.13
CA CYS A 129 -4.84 -0.66 -6.98
C CYS A 129 -3.98 -1.01 -5.76
N TYR A 130 -4.22 -0.34 -4.64
CA TYR A 130 -3.76 -0.76 -3.31
C TYR A 130 -4.64 -1.93 -2.85
N VAL A 131 -4.09 -3.15 -2.85
CA VAL A 131 -4.88 -4.37 -2.61
C VAL A 131 -4.77 -4.85 -1.18
N TYR A 132 -3.55 -4.92 -0.66
CA TYR A 132 -3.26 -5.33 0.71
C TYR A 132 -2.32 -4.32 1.35
N GLY A 133 -2.58 -4.00 2.61
CA GLY A 133 -1.72 -3.11 3.37
C GLY A 133 -1.57 -3.57 4.81
N ALA A 134 -0.37 -3.37 5.32
CA ALA A 134 0.00 -3.76 6.66
C ALA A 134 0.86 -2.67 7.32
N SER A 135 0.76 -2.56 8.62
CA SER A 135 1.60 -1.63 9.38
C SER A 135 1.87 -2.14 10.79
N ALA A 136 3.08 -1.86 11.27
CA ALA A 136 3.47 -2.09 12.65
C ALA A 136 2.64 -1.23 13.62
N ASN A 137 2.57 -1.66 14.88
CA ASN A 137 1.94 -0.90 15.95
C ASN A 137 2.89 0.12 16.58
N HIS A 138 4.19 0.03 16.30
CA HIS A 138 5.24 0.93 16.77
C HIS A 138 5.69 1.91 15.66
N HIS A 139 6.48 2.93 16.02
CA HIS A 139 7.11 3.91 15.11
C HIS A 139 6.15 4.65 14.18
N ARG A 140 4.87 4.75 14.56
CA ARG A 140 3.84 5.45 13.75
C ARG A 140 4.13 6.94 13.57
N ASN A 141 4.85 7.53 14.52
CA ASN A 141 5.33 8.91 14.52
C ASN A 141 6.41 9.19 13.46
N LEU A 142 6.95 8.14 12.81
CA LEU A 142 7.89 8.24 11.69
C LEU A 142 7.17 8.39 10.33
N TYR A 143 5.84 8.24 10.29
CA TYR A 143 4.98 8.40 9.11
C TYR A 143 5.23 7.40 7.95
N PRO A 144 5.54 6.11 8.21
CA PRO A 144 5.91 5.16 7.15
C PRO A 144 4.80 4.99 6.11
N ASN A 145 3.52 4.95 6.53
CA ASN A 145 2.39 4.77 5.61
C ASN A 145 2.24 5.92 4.61
N TYR A 146 2.61 7.15 5.00
CA TYR A 146 2.57 8.29 4.08
C TYR A 146 3.63 8.17 2.99
N LEU A 147 4.84 7.74 3.35
CA LEU A 147 5.91 7.49 2.41
C LEU A 147 5.58 6.31 1.50
N MET A 148 5.04 5.22 2.05
CA MET A 148 4.62 4.04 1.29
C MET A 148 3.58 4.40 0.23
N GLN A 149 2.51 5.10 0.60
CA GLN A 149 1.48 5.55 -0.34
C GLN A 149 2.08 6.44 -1.44
N TRP A 150 2.96 7.36 -1.06
CA TRP A 150 3.65 8.22 -2.02
C TRP A 150 4.53 7.44 -2.99
N THR A 151 5.26 6.44 -2.51
CA THR A 151 6.08 5.56 -3.36
C THR A 151 5.23 4.78 -4.36
N MET A 152 4.08 4.26 -3.94
CA MET A 152 3.14 3.58 -4.83
C MET A 152 2.55 4.53 -5.89
N ILE A 153 2.22 5.77 -5.52
CA ILE A 153 1.72 6.79 -6.47
C ILE A 153 2.79 7.12 -7.51
N ASN A 154 4.05 7.28 -7.10
CA ASN A 154 5.15 7.49 -8.03
C ASN A 154 5.36 6.32 -9.00
N TRP A 155 5.12 5.10 -8.56
CA TRP A 155 5.15 3.94 -9.46
C TRP A 155 3.98 3.94 -10.45
N ALA A 156 2.83 4.48 -10.04
CA ALA A 156 1.63 4.56 -10.88
C ALA A 156 1.72 5.64 -11.97
N LEU A 157 2.59 6.64 -11.80
CA LEU A 157 2.87 7.71 -12.78
C LEU A 157 3.76 7.22 -13.92
#